data_50b405f3cee9cd7b9a91af50ed6f7f85
#
_entry.id   50b405f3cee9cd7b9a91af50ed6f7f85
#
_cell.length_a   1.000
_cell.length_b   1.000
_cell.length_c   1.000
_cell.angle_alpha   90.00
_cell.angle_beta   90.00
_cell.angle_gamma   90.00
#
_symmetry.space_group_name_H-M   'P 1'
#
loop_
_entity.id
_entity.type
_entity.pdbx_description
1 polymer ?
#
loop_
_entity_poly.entity_id
_entity_poly.type
_entity_poly.pdbx_seq_one_letter_code
_entity_poly.pdbx_strand_id
1 'polypeptide(L)'
;MLALVRVALKRPYTFVVLALLILIVGPLSAMRTPTDIFPEIRIPVIAVVWQYTGLPPDQMSGRVMLQFQRALTTTVNDIEHIEGTSYTGVGIVKVFFQPGTDIRTANAQVTAISQTVLKQMPPNITPPLNFNASTVPIIQIALARLACGLRCSTATTR
;
A
#
# COMPACT_ATOMS: atom_id res chain seq x y z
N MET A 1 -32.93 -0.66 -42.75
CA MET A 1 -33.23 -1.95 -42.08
C MET A 1 -33.60 -3.08 -43.01
N LEU A 2 -34.32 -2.85 -44.10
CA LEU A 2 -34.70 -3.90 -45.07
C LEU A 2 -33.52 -4.57 -45.82
N ALA A 3 -32.39 -3.88 -45.98
CA ALA A 3 -31.19 -4.45 -46.63
C ALA A 3 -30.56 -5.61 -45.84
N LEU A 4 -30.51 -5.47 -44.49
CA LEU A 4 -29.98 -6.49 -43.58
C LEU A 4 -30.83 -7.79 -43.62
N VAL A 5 -32.16 -7.61 -43.60
CA VAL A 5 -33.10 -8.74 -43.67
C VAL A 5 -32.98 -9.48 -45.03
N ARG A 6 -32.78 -8.76 -46.13
CA ARG A 6 -32.60 -9.34 -47.46
C ARG A 6 -31.29 -10.11 -47.62
N VAL A 7 -30.22 -9.65 -46.98
CA VAL A 7 -28.92 -10.36 -46.92
C VAL A 7 -29.04 -11.63 -46.09
N ALA A 8 -29.75 -11.57 -44.97
CA ALA A 8 -30.00 -12.71 -44.08
C ALA A 8 -30.73 -13.84 -44.79
N LEU A 9 -31.74 -13.51 -45.59
CA LEU A 9 -32.51 -14.49 -46.35
C LEU A 9 -31.74 -15.11 -47.54
N LYS A 10 -30.79 -14.36 -48.13
CA LYS A 10 -29.97 -14.88 -49.26
C LYS A 10 -28.82 -15.78 -48.82
N ARG A 11 -28.29 -15.65 -47.58
CA ARG A 11 -27.17 -16.45 -47.09
C ARG A 11 -27.36 -16.83 -45.59
N PRO A 12 -28.21 -17.84 -45.32
CA PRO A 12 -28.52 -18.22 -43.94
C PRO A 12 -27.30 -18.72 -43.15
N TYR A 13 -26.34 -19.36 -43.82
CA TYR A 13 -25.13 -19.92 -43.21
C TYR A 13 -24.24 -18.82 -42.57
N THR A 14 -24.18 -17.63 -43.16
CA THR A 14 -23.37 -16.53 -42.57
C THR A 14 -23.96 -16.03 -41.25
N PHE A 15 -25.28 -16.04 -41.11
CA PHE A 15 -25.94 -15.69 -39.85
C PHE A 15 -25.76 -16.73 -38.76
N VAL A 16 -25.80 -18.03 -39.14
CA VAL A 16 -25.53 -19.11 -38.18
C VAL A 16 -24.09 -19.03 -37.67
N VAL A 17 -23.12 -18.80 -38.56
CA VAL A 17 -21.70 -18.63 -38.16
C VAL A 17 -21.53 -17.40 -37.29
N LEU A 18 -22.16 -16.26 -37.59
CA LEU A 18 -22.12 -15.05 -36.81
C LEU A 18 -22.73 -15.25 -35.42
N ALA A 19 -23.89 -15.92 -35.35
CA ALA A 19 -24.54 -16.22 -34.06
C ALA A 19 -23.68 -17.13 -33.19
N LEU A 20 -23.04 -18.14 -33.78
CA LEU A 20 -22.16 -19.05 -33.08
C LEU A 20 -20.88 -18.34 -32.61
N LEU A 21 -20.35 -17.40 -33.38
CA LEU A 21 -19.21 -16.58 -33.01
C LEU A 21 -19.56 -15.67 -31.82
N ILE A 22 -20.71 -15.00 -31.83
CA ILE A 22 -21.16 -14.17 -30.70
C ILE A 22 -21.36 -15.01 -29.44
N LEU A 23 -21.90 -16.22 -29.57
CA LEU A 23 -22.13 -17.13 -28.49
C LEU A 23 -20.82 -17.59 -27.82
N ILE A 24 -19.73 -17.73 -28.60
CA ILE A 24 -18.41 -18.09 -28.07
C ILE A 24 -17.68 -16.86 -27.50
N VAL A 25 -17.69 -15.74 -28.22
CA VAL A 25 -16.94 -14.52 -27.82
C VAL A 25 -17.60 -13.83 -26.62
N GLY A 26 -18.93 -13.88 -26.50
CA GLY A 26 -19.69 -13.26 -25.41
C GLY A 26 -19.24 -13.72 -24.02
N PRO A 27 -19.33 -15.01 -23.70
CA PRO A 27 -18.90 -15.52 -22.39
C PRO A 27 -17.39 -15.37 -22.17
N LEU A 28 -16.58 -15.52 -23.23
CA LEU A 28 -15.13 -15.34 -23.12
C LEU A 28 -14.76 -13.88 -22.77
N SER A 29 -15.45 -12.92 -23.36
CA SER A 29 -15.29 -11.49 -23.05
C SER A 29 -15.76 -11.17 -21.61
N ALA A 30 -16.90 -11.74 -21.20
CA ALA A 30 -17.43 -11.54 -19.84
C ALA A 30 -16.47 -12.07 -18.76
N MET A 31 -15.82 -13.22 -19.01
CA MET A 31 -14.85 -13.79 -18.06
C MET A 31 -13.54 -12.99 -17.99
N ARG A 32 -13.20 -12.20 -19.00
CA ARG A 32 -12.00 -11.38 -19.04
C ARG A 32 -12.23 -9.93 -18.60
N THR A 33 -13.47 -9.52 -18.44
CA THR A 33 -13.79 -8.17 -17.98
C THR A 33 -13.52 -8.09 -16.47
N PRO A 34 -12.57 -7.26 -16.00
CA PRO A 34 -12.36 -7.06 -14.58
C PRO A 34 -13.63 -6.43 -13.99
N THR A 35 -14.22 -7.10 -12.99
CA THR A 35 -15.45 -6.66 -12.33
C THR A 35 -15.19 -5.81 -11.09
N ASP A 36 -13.96 -5.37 -10.89
CA ASP A 36 -13.61 -4.53 -9.75
C ASP A 36 -14.23 -3.15 -9.91
N ILE A 37 -15.15 -2.83 -9.00
CA ILE A 37 -15.85 -1.53 -8.92
C ILE A 37 -14.86 -0.43 -8.52
N PHE A 38 -13.81 -0.77 -7.78
CA PHE A 38 -12.74 0.14 -7.42
C PHE A 38 -11.46 -0.27 -8.13
N PRO A 39 -10.81 0.64 -8.88
CA PRO A 39 -9.47 0.37 -9.36
C PRO A 39 -8.59 0.08 -8.13
N GLU A 40 -7.91 -1.06 -8.10
CA GLU A 40 -6.91 -1.33 -7.07
C GLU A 40 -5.82 -0.26 -7.16
N ILE A 41 -5.96 0.77 -6.38
CA ILE A 41 -4.93 1.79 -6.21
C ILE A 41 -3.88 1.16 -5.29
N ARG A 42 -3.03 0.34 -5.86
CA ARG A 42 -1.85 -0.19 -5.18
C ARG A 42 -0.79 0.89 -5.17
N ILE A 43 -0.94 1.84 -4.27
CA ILE A 43 0.13 2.77 -3.97
C ILE A 43 1.06 2.03 -3.00
N PRO A 44 2.26 1.63 -3.43
CA PRO A 44 3.21 0.97 -2.55
C PRO A 44 3.75 2.00 -1.55
N VAL A 45 3.34 1.87 -0.28
CA VAL A 45 3.76 2.76 0.80
C VAL A 45 4.38 1.95 1.92
N ILE A 46 5.59 2.33 2.32
CA ILE A 46 6.28 1.74 3.47
C ILE A 46 6.39 2.81 4.55
N ALA A 47 5.86 2.51 5.74
CA ALA A 47 5.99 3.35 6.91
C ALA A 47 7.10 2.82 7.81
N VAL A 48 8.05 3.67 8.14
CA VAL A 48 9.17 3.37 9.04
C VAL A 48 8.99 4.19 10.31
N VAL A 49 8.91 3.51 11.44
CA VAL A 49 8.72 4.14 12.75
C VAL A 49 10.01 4.07 13.55
N TRP A 50 10.53 5.24 13.92
CA TRP A 50 11.68 5.41 14.80
C TRP A 50 11.21 5.78 16.20
N GLN A 51 11.78 5.17 17.23
CA GLN A 51 11.46 5.49 18.62
C GLN A 51 12.73 5.89 19.36
N TYR A 52 12.67 7.06 20.01
CA TYR A 52 13.73 7.58 20.88
C TYR A 52 13.10 8.28 22.07
N THR A 53 13.12 7.64 23.20
CA THR A 53 12.49 8.16 24.44
C THR A 53 13.15 9.46 24.91
N GLY A 54 12.33 10.50 25.10
CA GLY A 54 12.78 11.77 25.71
C GLY A 54 13.25 12.84 24.73
N LEU A 55 13.21 12.61 23.42
CA LEU A 55 13.60 13.64 22.44
C LEU A 55 12.40 14.52 22.06
N PRO A 56 12.54 15.86 22.09
CA PRO A 56 11.50 16.76 21.60
C PRO A 56 11.36 16.65 20.07
N PRO A 57 10.17 16.97 19.49
CA PRO A 57 9.88 16.78 18.07
C PRO A 57 10.86 17.47 17.13
N ASP A 58 11.32 18.67 17.47
CA ASP A 58 12.27 19.44 16.65
C ASP A 58 13.62 18.74 16.51
N GLN A 59 14.13 18.19 17.61
CA GLN A 59 15.37 17.42 17.58
C GLN A 59 15.20 16.06 16.90
N MET A 60 14.02 15.44 17.06
CA MET A 60 13.69 14.19 16.38
C MET A 60 13.69 14.39 14.87
N SER A 61 13.07 15.46 14.39
CA SER A 61 13.04 15.79 12.96
C SER A 61 14.43 16.07 12.39
N GLY A 62 15.25 16.88 13.07
CA GLY A 62 16.56 17.31 12.57
C GLY A 62 17.65 16.23 12.65
N ARG A 63 17.67 15.45 13.74
CA ARG A 63 18.76 14.49 14.00
C ARG A 63 18.48 13.09 13.47
N VAL A 64 17.26 12.63 13.57
CA VAL A 64 16.90 11.25 13.20
C VAL A 64 16.26 11.20 11.81
N MET A 65 15.17 11.95 11.63
CA MET A 65 14.37 11.84 10.42
C MET A 65 15.09 12.38 9.19
N LEU A 66 15.71 13.56 9.28
CA LEU A 66 16.41 14.18 8.17
C LEU A 66 17.59 13.31 7.69
N GLN A 67 18.33 12.74 8.64
CA GLN A 67 19.44 11.82 8.34
C GLN A 67 18.95 10.57 7.60
N PHE A 68 17.86 9.99 8.08
CA PHE A 68 17.26 8.82 7.47
C PHE A 68 16.68 9.12 6.08
N GLN A 69 15.97 10.24 5.91
CA GLN A 69 15.44 10.67 4.62
C GLN A 69 16.54 10.89 3.58
N ARG A 70 17.67 11.50 3.97
CA ARG A 70 18.82 11.67 3.08
C ARG A 70 19.42 10.33 2.64
N ALA A 71 19.54 9.38 3.57
CA ALA A 71 20.02 8.05 3.24
C ALA A 71 19.07 7.30 2.29
N LEU A 72 17.75 7.43 2.49
CA LEU A 72 16.76 6.83 1.62
C LEU A 72 16.83 7.39 0.20
N THR A 73 16.87 8.71 0.04
CA THR A 73 16.88 9.36 -1.29
C THR A 73 18.11 9.04 -2.12
N THR A 74 19.22 8.66 -1.48
CA THR A 74 20.48 8.33 -2.18
C THR A 74 20.60 6.85 -2.54
N THR A 75 19.87 5.97 -1.86
CA THR A 75 20.14 4.52 -1.91
C THR A 75 18.97 3.69 -2.38
N VAL A 76 17.72 4.17 -2.19
CA VAL A 76 16.52 3.46 -2.61
C VAL A 76 16.04 4.00 -3.95
N ASN A 77 15.75 3.08 -4.87
CA ASN A 77 15.22 3.43 -6.20
C ASN A 77 13.69 3.57 -6.16
N ASP A 78 13.15 4.25 -7.17
CA ASP A 78 11.72 4.35 -7.44
C ASP A 78 10.90 5.03 -6.32
N ILE A 79 11.52 5.91 -5.54
CA ILE A 79 10.82 6.75 -4.58
C ILE A 79 10.10 7.87 -5.33
N GLU A 80 8.80 8.02 -5.08
CA GLU A 80 8.01 9.15 -5.60
C GLU A 80 8.15 10.35 -4.68
N HIS A 81 7.84 10.18 -3.39
CA HIS A 81 8.01 11.21 -2.36
C HIS A 81 8.12 10.60 -0.97
N ILE A 82 8.61 11.38 -0.01
CA ILE A 82 8.79 10.97 1.38
C ILE A 82 8.09 11.99 2.28
N GLU A 83 7.23 11.48 3.16
CA GLU A 83 6.58 12.26 4.21
C GLU A 83 7.19 11.90 5.57
N GLY A 84 7.50 12.92 6.36
CA GLY A 84 8.02 12.72 7.71
C GLY A 84 7.17 13.45 8.74
N THR A 85 6.72 12.73 9.77
CA THR A 85 6.00 13.30 10.91
C THR A 85 6.74 12.98 12.20
N SER A 86 7.08 14.01 12.99
CA SER A 86 7.78 13.86 14.26
C SER A 86 6.86 14.18 15.43
N TYR A 87 6.84 13.27 16.40
CA TYR A 87 6.19 13.43 17.70
C TYR A 87 7.24 13.38 18.80
N THR A 88 6.84 13.65 20.03
CA THR A 88 7.72 13.50 21.19
C THR A 88 8.14 12.04 21.34
N GLY A 89 9.40 11.74 21.08
CA GLY A 89 9.96 10.41 21.19
C GLY A 89 9.64 9.44 20.05
N VAL A 90 8.87 9.85 19.04
CA VAL A 90 8.50 8.99 17.89
C VAL A 90 8.60 9.76 16.59
N GLY A 91 9.28 9.19 15.61
CA GLY A 91 9.32 9.71 14.24
C GLY A 91 8.74 8.68 13.27
N ILE A 92 7.84 9.12 12.43
CA ILE A 92 7.21 8.30 11.40
C ILE A 92 7.61 8.82 10.03
N VAL A 93 8.25 7.98 9.23
CA VAL A 93 8.62 8.28 7.83
C VAL A 93 7.80 7.38 6.93
N LYS A 94 6.97 7.98 6.08
CA LYS A 94 6.23 7.29 5.04
C LYS A 94 6.97 7.48 3.71
N VAL A 95 7.31 6.39 3.08
CA VAL A 95 7.98 6.36 1.78
C VAL A 95 6.98 5.88 0.75
N PHE A 96 6.67 6.74 -0.20
CA PHE A 96 5.79 6.46 -1.32
C PHE A 96 6.63 6.06 -2.52
N PHE A 97 6.30 4.94 -3.13
CA PHE A 97 6.99 4.43 -4.32
C PHE A 97 6.15 4.62 -5.56
N GLN A 98 6.80 4.58 -6.71
CA GLN A 98 6.11 4.67 -7.99
C GLN A 98 5.19 3.46 -8.22
N PRO A 99 4.04 3.63 -8.88
CA PRO A 99 3.14 2.55 -9.19
C PRO A 99 3.84 1.49 -10.06
N GLY A 100 3.75 0.22 -9.66
CA GLY A 100 4.41 -0.90 -10.33
C GLY A 100 5.70 -1.38 -9.68
N THR A 101 6.23 -0.67 -8.67
CA THR A 101 7.41 -1.11 -7.91
C THR A 101 7.09 -2.34 -7.06
N ASP A 102 7.99 -3.32 -7.04
CA ASP A 102 7.85 -4.48 -6.17
C ASP A 102 8.11 -4.09 -4.70
N ILE A 103 7.03 -4.11 -3.91
CA ILE A 103 7.05 -3.76 -2.49
C ILE A 103 8.03 -4.65 -1.69
N ARG A 104 8.21 -5.91 -2.09
CA ARG A 104 9.10 -6.83 -1.37
C ARG A 104 10.54 -6.40 -1.49
N THR A 105 10.97 -6.07 -2.71
CA THR A 105 12.31 -5.55 -3.00
C THR A 105 12.53 -4.20 -2.33
N ALA A 106 11.56 -3.29 -2.44
CA ALA A 106 11.61 -1.98 -1.79
C ALA A 106 11.73 -2.10 -0.26
N ASN A 107 10.92 -2.98 0.37
CA ASN A 107 11.00 -3.21 1.81
C ASN A 107 12.35 -3.79 2.25
N ALA A 108 12.93 -4.71 1.47
CA ALA A 108 14.26 -5.24 1.75
C ALA A 108 15.34 -4.14 1.70
N GLN A 109 15.28 -3.26 0.70
CA GLN A 109 16.20 -2.12 0.57
C GLN A 109 16.04 -1.14 1.73
N VAL A 110 14.81 -0.73 2.06
CA VAL A 110 14.52 0.17 3.19
C VAL A 110 15.00 -0.43 4.50
N THR A 111 14.80 -1.73 4.72
CA THR A 111 15.27 -2.42 5.92
C THR A 111 16.79 -2.45 6.02
N ALA A 112 17.48 -2.75 4.93
CA ALA A 112 18.95 -2.76 4.90
C ALA A 112 19.55 -1.39 5.22
N ILE A 113 18.96 -0.33 4.66
CA ILE A 113 19.38 1.05 4.91
C ILE A 113 19.07 1.46 6.34
N SER A 114 17.90 1.10 6.85
CA SER A 114 17.51 1.37 8.24
C SER A 114 18.52 0.80 9.23
N GLN A 115 19.02 -0.41 9.00
CA GLN A 115 20.05 -1.03 9.82
C GLN A 115 21.42 -0.34 9.69
N THR A 116 21.75 0.16 8.51
CA THR A 116 23.00 0.88 8.27
C THR A 116 22.98 2.25 8.95
N VAL A 117 21.89 2.98 8.79
CA VAL A 117 21.71 4.30 9.40
C VAL A 117 21.61 4.22 10.91
N LEU A 118 21.06 3.14 11.46
CA LEU A 118 21.00 2.90 12.92
C LEU A 118 22.39 2.98 13.57
N LYS A 119 23.44 2.54 12.88
CA LYS A 119 24.83 2.59 13.40
C LYS A 119 25.38 4.04 13.49
N GLN A 120 24.82 4.96 12.73
CA GLN A 120 25.22 6.37 12.71
C GLN A 120 24.32 7.25 13.60
N MET A 121 23.27 6.65 14.17
CA MET A 121 22.33 7.34 15.05
C MET A 121 22.83 7.43 16.48
N PRO A 122 22.29 8.33 17.29
CA PRO A 122 22.62 8.43 18.71
C PRO A 122 22.36 7.11 19.46
N PRO A 123 23.13 6.79 20.50
CA PRO A 123 22.88 5.61 21.34
C PRO A 123 21.49 5.68 21.98
N ASN A 124 20.89 4.54 22.27
CA ASN A 124 19.53 4.36 22.84
C ASN A 124 18.37 4.58 21.88
N ILE A 125 18.60 4.65 20.58
CA ILE A 125 17.52 4.57 19.60
C ILE A 125 17.10 3.10 19.42
N THR A 126 15.79 2.84 19.43
CA THR A 126 15.30 1.49 19.15
C THR A 126 15.37 1.19 17.65
N PRO A 127 15.63 -0.07 17.24
CA PRO A 127 15.57 -0.43 15.85
C PRO A 127 14.25 -0.04 15.21
N PRO A 128 14.26 0.50 13.98
CA PRO A 128 13.04 0.95 13.35
C PRO A 128 12.12 -0.21 13.00
N LEU A 129 10.83 0.04 13.12
CA LEU A 129 9.77 -0.88 12.71
C LEU A 129 9.29 -0.48 11.32
N ASN A 130 9.40 -1.40 10.36
CA ASN A 130 8.94 -1.20 8.99
C ASN A 130 7.55 -1.83 8.83
N PHE A 131 6.58 -1.03 8.39
CA PHE A 131 5.22 -1.46 8.12
C PHE A 131 4.90 -1.25 6.64
N ASN A 132 4.28 -2.24 6.03
CA ASN A 132 3.67 -2.05 4.73
C ASN A 132 2.30 -1.38 4.92
N ALA A 133 2.21 -0.09 4.64
CA ALA A 133 0.99 0.68 4.82
C ALA A 133 -0.09 0.40 3.77
N SER A 134 0.26 -0.31 2.69
CA SER A 134 -0.71 -0.72 1.65
C SER A 134 -1.55 -1.94 2.05
N THR A 135 -1.15 -2.66 3.11
CA THR A 135 -1.97 -3.75 3.67
C THR A 135 -3.00 -3.19 4.63
N VAL A 136 -4.25 -3.14 4.22
CA VAL A 136 -5.35 -2.80 5.11
C VAL A 136 -5.62 -3.99 6.04
N PRO A 137 -5.55 -3.82 7.37
CA PRO A 137 -5.88 -4.91 8.28
C PRO A 137 -7.37 -5.24 8.17
N ILE A 138 -7.68 -6.48 7.78
CA ILE A 138 -9.06 -6.95 7.60
C ILE A 138 -9.74 -7.17 8.96
N ILE A 139 -8.96 -7.52 9.98
CA ILE A 139 -9.48 -7.79 11.34
C ILE A 139 -8.52 -7.19 12.37
N GLN A 140 -9.04 -6.32 13.22
CA GLN A 140 -8.35 -5.81 14.39
C GLN A 140 -8.98 -6.42 15.64
N ILE A 141 -8.27 -7.30 16.35
CA ILE A 141 -8.73 -7.91 17.58
C ILE A 141 -7.96 -7.31 18.75
N ALA A 142 -8.62 -6.53 19.59
CA ALA A 142 -8.06 -6.03 20.84
C ALA A 142 -8.46 -6.97 21.98
N LEU A 143 -7.48 -7.67 22.56
CA LEU A 143 -7.67 -8.46 23.78
C LEU A 143 -7.36 -7.59 24.99
N ALA A 144 -8.40 -7.06 25.62
CA ALA A 144 -8.29 -6.38 26.90
C ALA A 144 -8.45 -7.40 28.04
N ARG A 145 -7.40 -7.65 28.81
CA ARG A 145 -7.49 -8.41 30.04
C ARG A 145 -8.17 -7.53 31.08
N LEU A 146 -9.39 -7.82 31.43
CA LEU A 146 -10.07 -7.26 32.57
C LEU A 146 -9.32 -7.70 33.84
N ALA A 147 -8.32 -6.94 34.27
CA ALA A 147 -7.90 -6.96 35.64
C ALA A 147 -9.07 -6.34 36.44
N CYS A 148 -9.71 -7.16 37.23
CA CYS A 148 -10.84 -6.83 38.08
C CYS A 148 -10.52 -5.57 38.90
N GLY A 149 -11.24 -4.47 38.69
CA GLY A 149 -11.09 -3.22 39.38
C GLY A 149 -11.72 -2.07 38.62
N LEU A 150 -13.05 -1.98 38.64
CA LEU A 150 -13.88 -0.77 38.50
C LEU A 150 -13.29 0.43 37.70
N ARG A 151 -13.48 0.40 36.39
CA ARG A 151 -13.99 1.51 35.54
C ARG A 151 -14.07 1.08 34.09
N CYS A 152 -15.28 0.74 33.69
CA CYS A 152 -15.63 0.60 32.29
C CYS A 152 -15.66 1.99 31.66
N SER A 153 -14.69 2.32 30.81
CA SER A 153 -14.78 3.44 29.89
C SER A 153 -14.96 2.86 28.50
N THR A 154 -16.17 2.98 28.00
CA THR A 154 -16.55 2.65 26.65
C THR A 154 -15.78 3.53 25.66
N ALA A 155 -14.79 2.95 24.97
CA ALA A 155 -14.20 3.57 23.80
C ALA A 155 -15.10 3.23 22.60
N THR A 156 -15.86 4.21 22.18
CA THR A 156 -16.69 4.21 20.98
C THR A 156 -15.77 4.28 19.76
N THR A 157 -15.86 3.27 18.93
CA THR A 157 -15.31 3.24 17.56
C THR A 157 -16.09 4.22 16.68
N ARG A 158 -15.37 5.07 15.97
CA ARG A 158 -15.79 5.71 14.73
C ARG A 158 -14.78 5.40 13.65
#